data_3929330c83d2336afbc4be60093458c0
#
_entry.id   3929330c83d2336afbc4be60093458c0
#
_cell.length_a   1.000
_cell.length_b   1.000
_cell.length_c   1.000
_cell.angle_alpha   90.00
_cell.angle_beta   90.00
_cell.angle_gamma   90.00
#
_symmetry.space_group_name_H-M   'P 1'
#
loop_
_entity.id
_entity.type
_entity.pdbx_description
1 polymer ?
#
loop_
_entity_poly.entity_id
_entity_poly.type
_entity_poly.pdbx_seq_one_letter_code
_entity_poly.pdbx_strand_id
1 'polypeptide(L)' 'MAQGRFQVDQTVYLISSVNCIKEAKVLKYSGGFYTIKWTDSDGGIRVRESRLYASNEEAESARDSVKRNRA' A
#
# COMPACT_ATOMS: atom_id res chain seq x y z
N MET A 1 2.87 -15.53 14.43
CA MET A 1 3.00 -15.16 13.92
C MET A 1 2.30 -14.70 12.86
N ALA A 2 1.40 -14.76 12.46
CA ALA A 2 0.78 -14.39 11.39
C ALA A 2 0.43 -13.02 11.39
N GLN A 3 1.18 -12.22 11.79
CA GLN A 3 0.81 -10.96 11.74
C GLN A 3 1.11 -10.38 10.50
N GLY A 4 0.63 -9.49 9.93
CA GLY A 4 0.95 -8.86 8.70
C GLY A 4 2.25 -8.11 8.80
N ARG A 5 2.74 -7.64 7.66
CA ARG A 5 3.99 -6.90 7.62
C ARG A 5 3.84 -5.49 8.17
N PHE A 6 2.63 -4.98 8.26
CA PHE A 6 2.40 -3.62 8.68
C PHE A 6 1.54 -3.58 9.93
N GLN A 7 1.68 -2.54 10.70
CA GLN A 7 0.96 -2.41 11.95
C GLN A 7 -0.10 -1.34 11.85
N VAL A 8 -1.05 -1.38 12.77
CA VAL A 8 -2.08 -0.36 12.83
C VAL A 8 -1.41 1.00 13.05
N ASP A 9 -1.90 1.98 12.34
CA ASP A 9 -1.39 3.36 12.38
C ASP A 9 -0.08 3.51 11.64
N GLN A 10 0.45 2.48 11.04
CA GLN A 10 1.67 2.62 10.25
C GLN A 10 1.34 3.29 8.93
N THR A 11 2.22 4.17 8.48
CA THR A 11 2.07 4.80 7.17
C THR A 11 2.55 3.83 6.11
N VAL A 12 1.74 3.62 5.10
CA VAL A 12 2.09 2.73 4.01
C VAL A 12 1.82 3.45 2.69
N TYR A 13 2.31 2.90 1.63
CA TYR A 13 2.16 3.48 0.31
C TYR A 13 1.62 2.45 -0.64
N LEU A 14 0.82 2.87 -1.59
CA LEU A 14 0.36 1.95 -2.60
C LEU A 14 0.22 2.67 -3.92
N ILE A 15 0.27 1.92 -4.99
CA ILE A 15 0.21 2.46 -6.32
C ILE A 15 -1.25 2.58 -6.71
N SER A 16 -1.72 3.81 -6.82
CA SER A 16 -3.11 4.07 -7.10
C SER A 16 -3.43 3.94 -8.57
N SER A 17 -2.49 4.29 -9.39
CA SER A 17 -2.64 4.12 -10.81
C SER A 17 -1.24 3.90 -11.36
N VAL A 18 -1.10 3.84 -12.64
CA VAL A 18 0.18 3.48 -13.23
C VAL A 18 1.30 4.35 -12.72
N ASN A 19 1.03 5.62 -12.54
CA ASN A 19 2.10 6.52 -12.15
C ASN A 19 1.88 7.23 -10.84
N CYS A 20 0.89 6.83 -10.06
CA CYS A 20 0.59 7.55 -8.83
C CYS A 20 0.78 6.68 -7.63
N ILE A 21 1.56 7.16 -6.69
CA ILE A 21 1.75 6.48 -5.42
C ILE A 21 1.05 7.32 -4.37
N LYS A 22 0.17 6.69 -3.60
CA LYS A 22 -0.58 7.41 -2.59
C LYS A 22 -0.19 6.91 -1.22
N GLU A 23 -0.23 7.82 -0.27
CA GLU A 23 0.09 7.50 1.10
C GLU A 23 -1.18 7.20 1.87
N ALA A 24 -1.13 6.25 2.75
CA ALA A 24 -2.29 5.88 3.54
C ALA A 24 -1.84 5.36 4.90
N LYS A 25 -2.78 5.19 5.78
CA LYS A 25 -2.50 4.70 7.11
C LYS A 25 -3.27 3.43 7.34
N VAL A 26 -2.64 2.47 7.98
CA VAL A 26 -3.28 1.20 8.25
C VAL A 26 -4.26 1.36 9.41
N LEU A 27 -5.49 0.95 9.20
CA LEU A 27 -6.50 0.99 10.25
C LEU A 27 -6.64 -0.36 10.93
N LYS A 28 -6.59 -1.44 10.16
CA LYS A 28 -6.66 -2.75 10.78
C LYS A 28 -6.24 -3.80 9.77
N TYR A 29 -5.99 -4.99 10.25
CA TYR A 29 -5.59 -6.12 9.42
C TYR A 29 -6.52 -7.28 9.72
N SER A 30 -6.99 -7.93 8.71
CA SER A 30 -7.89 -9.04 8.90
C SER A 30 -7.82 -9.97 7.70
N GLY A 31 -7.52 -11.23 7.96
CA GLY A 31 -7.60 -12.25 6.92
C GLY A 31 -6.75 -12.00 5.69
N GLY A 32 -5.59 -11.43 5.88
CA GLY A 32 -4.71 -11.15 4.75
C GLY A 32 -4.99 -9.85 4.05
N PHE A 33 -5.97 -9.08 4.53
CA PHE A 33 -6.29 -7.79 3.96
C PHE A 33 -6.06 -6.70 4.97
N TYR A 34 -5.63 -5.56 4.49
CA TYR A 34 -5.46 -4.38 5.33
C TYR A 34 -6.51 -3.36 4.97
N THR A 35 -7.15 -2.80 5.97
CA THR A 35 -8.03 -1.67 5.78
C THR A 35 -7.19 -0.42 5.99
N ILE A 36 -7.14 0.43 4.98
CA ILE A 36 -6.32 1.63 5.06
C ILE A 36 -7.18 2.85 4.82
N LYS A 37 -6.68 3.97 5.25
CA LYS A 37 -7.36 5.24 5.06
C LYS A 37 -6.40 6.19 4.39
N TRP A 38 -6.86 6.88 3.34
CA TRP A 38 -6.01 7.82 2.64
C TRP A 38 -5.67 8.98 3.55
N THR A 39 -4.44 9.46 3.47
CA THR A 39 -4.05 10.58 4.33
C THR A 39 -4.55 11.91 3.78
N ASP A 40 -4.91 11.95 2.50
CA ASP A 40 -5.36 13.20 1.91
C ASP A 40 -6.87 13.26 1.75
N SER A 41 -7.60 12.31 2.29
CA SER A 41 -9.06 12.35 2.22
C SER A 41 -9.60 11.43 3.29
N ASP A 42 -10.92 11.42 3.42
CA ASP A 42 -11.53 10.58 4.43
C ASP A 42 -11.85 9.19 3.94
N GLY A 43 -11.62 8.92 2.70
CA GLY A 43 -11.95 7.61 2.15
C GLY A 43 -10.95 6.55 2.55
N GLY A 44 -11.34 5.32 2.41
CA GLY A 44 -10.46 4.20 2.70
C GLY A 44 -10.84 3.01 1.85
N ILE A 45 -9.95 2.04 1.80
CA ILE A 45 -10.22 0.83 1.06
C ILE A 45 -9.56 -0.33 1.76
N ARG A 46 -9.91 -1.52 1.33
CA ARG A 46 -9.32 -2.73 1.85
C ARG A 46 -8.48 -3.35 0.74
N VAL A 47 -7.22 -3.63 1.02
CA VAL A 47 -6.32 -4.14 0.00
C VAL A 47 -5.50 -5.28 0.57
N ARG A 48 -4.95 -6.07 -0.31
CA ARG A 48 -4.08 -7.16 0.11
C ARG A 48 -2.72 -6.61 0.51
N GLU A 49 -2.05 -7.39 1.36
CA GLU A 49 -0.73 -6.99 1.81
C GLU A 49 0.23 -6.76 0.66
N SER A 50 0.11 -7.54 -0.40
CA SER A 50 1.03 -7.41 -1.52
C SER A 50 0.89 -6.09 -2.27
N ARG A 51 -0.19 -5.36 -2.02
CA ARG A 51 -0.35 -4.09 -2.67
C ARG A 51 0.25 -2.95 -1.89
N LEU A 52 0.70 -3.19 -0.67
CA LEU A 52 1.20 -2.13 0.18
C LEU A 52 2.71 -2.15 0.25
N TYR A 53 3.29 -1.00 0.40
CA TYR A 53 4.74 -0.85 0.49
C TYR A 53 5.09 -0.03 1.72
N ALA A 54 6.19 -0.38 2.34
CA ALA A 54 6.58 0.26 3.58
C ALA A 54 7.15 1.66 3.35
N SER A 55 7.63 1.94 2.16
CA SER A 55 8.20 3.25 1.89
C SER A 55 7.88 3.67 0.48
N ASN A 56 8.01 4.96 0.24
CA ASN A 56 7.79 5.50 -1.08
C ASN A 56 8.79 4.92 -2.07
N GLU A 57 10.00 4.69 -1.63
CA GLU A 57 11.00 4.12 -2.51
C GLU A 57 10.64 2.71 -2.96
N GLU A 58 10.09 1.93 -2.06
CA GLU A 58 9.66 0.59 -2.43
C GLU A 58 8.53 0.63 -3.44
N ALA A 59 7.59 1.55 -3.25
CA ALA A 59 6.48 1.69 -4.17
C ALA A 59 6.99 2.13 -5.54
N GLU A 60 7.93 3.04 -5.57
CA GLU A 60 8.48 3.51 -6.83
C GLU A 60 9.22 2.39 -7.55
N SER A 61 9.94 1.60 -6.80
CA SER A 61 10.68 0.49 -7.39
C SER A 61 9.72 -0.52 -8.02
N ALA A 62 8.62 -0.81 -7.34
CA ALA A 62 7.65 -1.73 -7.87
C ALA A 62 6.97 -1.16 -9.11
N ARG A 63 6.69 0.14 -9.10
CA ARG A 63 6.08 0.77 -10.26
C ARG A 63 7.02 0.72 -11.46
N ASP A 64 8.29 1.00 -11.23
CA ASP A 64 9.26 0.97 -12.30
C ASP A 64 9.45 -0.45 -12.84
N SER A 65 9.41 -1.41 -11.96
CA SER A 65 9.54 -2.79 -12.38
C SER A 65 8.40 -3.20 -13.31
N VAL A 66 7.20 -2.80 -12.96
CA VAL A 66 6.05 -3.11 -13.80
C VAL A 66 6.20 -2.45 -15.16
N LYS A 67 6.62 -1.19 -15.17
CA LYS A 67 6.80 -0.53 -16.42
C LYS A 67 7.85 -1.23 -17.26
N ARG A 68 8.92 -1.65 -16.64
CA ARG A 68 9.97 -2.28 -17.39
C ARG A 68 9.51 -3.60 -17.97
N ASN A 69 8.74 -4.35 -17.24
CA ASN A 69 8.25 -5.60 -17.73
C ASN A 69 7.30 -5.46 -18.89
N ARG A 70 6.67 -4.33 -19.04
CA ARG A 70 5.74 -4.18 -20.12
C ARG A 70 6.42 -3.80 -21.39
N ALA A 71 7.61 -3.40 -21.35
CA ALA A 71 8.32 -2.96 -22.56
C ALA A 71 8.65 -4.12 -23.52
#